data_2b0e85de5770a8d328ffedfb59ec9fe3
#
_entry.id   2b0e85de5770a8d328ffedfb59ec9fe3
#
_cell.length_a   1.000
_cell.length_b   1.000
_cell.length_c   1.000
_cell.angle_alpha   90.00
_cell.angle_beta   90.00
_cell.angle_gamma   90.00
#
_symmetry.space_group_name_H-M   'P 1'
#
loop_
_entity.id
_entity.type
_entity.pdbx_description
1 polymer ?
#
loop_
_entity_poly.entity_id
_entity_poly.type
_entity_poly.pdbx_seq_one_letter_code
_entity_poly.pdbx_strand_id
1 'polypeptide(L)'
;MCKSTIIDNPITSYKWIWDKNKNPLDFGFRKLASSENEYTKTYSLWKYHGHTTIYAVFTVDEDYQIDIDVYTENGNTYGLFYHSINEPIVQELLTKLLDILKTLNAHTVTSKGEKNE
;
A
#
# COMPACT_ATOMS: atom_id res chain seq x y z
N MET A 1 18.23 -14.67 14.31
CA MET A 1 17.50 -14.55 14.27
C MET A 1 16.98 -14.30 13.30
N CYS A 2 16.23 -14.57 13.19
CA CYS A 2 15.78 -14.37 12.03
C CYS A 2 14.92 -13.27 11.97
N LYS A 3 14.89 -12.52 10.96
CA LYS A 3 14.01 -11.52 10.90
C LYS A 3 12.76 -12.01 10.45
N SER A 4 11.71 -11.46 10.90
CA SER A 4 10.41 -11.84 10.47
C SER A 4 10.21 -11.53 9.03
N THR A 5 9.69 -12.47 8.30
CA THR A 5 9.36 -12.30 6.88
C THR A 5 7.85 -12.20 6.77
N ILE A 6 7.39 -11.27 5.99
CA ILE A 6 5.96 -11.12 5.75
C ILE A 6 5.53 -12.30 4.89
N ILE A 7 4.62 -13.11 5.39
CA ILE A 7 4.19 -14.32 4.71
C ILE A 7 2.98 -14.09 3.85
N ASP A 8 2.03 -13.34 4.35
CA ASP A 8 0.84 -13.01 3.59
C ASP A 8 0.89 -11.53 3.25
N ASN A 9 0.34 -11.17 2.13
CA ASN A 9 0.31 -9.77 1.72
C ASN A 9 -0.83 -9.08 2.44
N PRO A 10 -0.56 -8.32 3.51
CA PRO A 10 -1.65 -7.70 4.27
C PRO A 10 -2.35 -6.58 3.51
N ILE A 11 -1.70 -6.06 2.48
CA ILE A 11 -2.31 -5.01 1.67
C ILE A 11 -3.46 -5.56 0.85
N THR A 12 -3.32 -6.79 0.36
CA THR A 12 -4.36 -7.40 -0.46
C THR A 12 -5.29 -8.29 0.35
N SER A 13 -4.86 -8.72 1.53
CA SER A 13 -5.65 -9.67 2.33
C SER A 13 -6.63 -9.01 3.26
N TYR A 14 -6.40 -7.77 3.63
CA TYR A 14 -7.26 -7.09 4.59
C TYR A 14 -7.78 -5.80 4.01
N LYS A 15 -8.92 -5.37 4.54
CA LYS A 15 -9.40 -4.04 4.26
C LYS A 15 -8.79 -3.10 5.28
N TRP A 16 -8.46 -1.90 4.84
CA TRP A 16 -7.87 -0.90 5.71
C TRP A 16 -8.81 0.29 5.82
N ILE A 17 -8.84 0.93 6.98
CA ILE A 17 -9.59 2.14 7.19
C ILE A 17 -8.63 3.26 7.53
N TRP A 18 -8.78 4.35 6.85
CA TRP A 18 -7.94 5.54 7.01
C TRP A 18 -8.48 6.39 8.15
N ASP A 19 -7.61 7.00 8.90
CA ASP A 19 -8.05 7.92 9.95
C ASP A 19 -8.47 9.22 9.27
N LYS A 20 -9.74 9.56 9.36
CA LYS A 20 -10.26 10.75 8.69
C LYS A 20 -9.63 12.05 9.18
N ASN A 21 -8.96 12.02 10.33
CA ASN A 21 -8.31 13.20 10.85
C ASN A 21 -6.92 13.41 10.27
N LYS A 22 -6.44 12.47 9.46
CA LYS A 22 -5.15 12.58 8.81
C LYS A 22 -5.32 13.00 7.37
N ASN A 23 -4.52 13.96 6.95
CA ASN A 23 -4.56 14.41 5.58
C ASN A 23 -3.42 13.76 4.82
N PRO A 24 -3.69 12.92 3.83
CA PRO A 24 -2.61 12.23 3.12
C PRO A 24 -1.61 13.17 2.47
N LEU A 25 -2.04 14.35 2.11
CA LEU A 25 -1.13 15.32 1.50
C LEU A 25 -0.02 15.77 2.45
N ASP A 26 -0.24 15.61 3.74
CA ASP A 26 0.77 15.96 4.75
C ASP A 26 1.84 14.88 4.87
N PHE A 27 1.64 13.74 4.23
CA PHE A 27 2.54 12.60 4.40
C PHE A 27 3.18 12.15 3.08
N GLY A 28 3.29 13.06 2.15
CA GLY A 28 4.00 12.76 0.92
C GLY A 28 3.14 12.24 -0.21
N PHE A 29 1.83 12.22 -0.03
CA PHE A 29 0.93 11.80 -1.09
C PHE A 29 0.62 12.97 -2.00
N ARG A 30 0.27 12.65 -3.23
CA ARG A 30 -0.22 13.62 -4.19
C ARG A 30 -1.60 13.19 -4.62
N LYS A 31 -2.47 14.14 -4.79
CA LYS A 31 -3.83 13.84 -5.24
C LYS A 31 -3.84 13.70 -6.74
N LEU A 32 -4.52 12.68 -7.24
CA LEU A 32 -4.63 12.53 -8.67
C LEU A 32 -5.59 13.58 -9.23
N ALA A 33 -5.17 14.24 -10.28
CA ALA A 33 -5.90 15.40 -10.80
C ALA A 33 -7.30 15.06 -11.26
N SER A 34 -7.50 13.85 -11.73
CA SER A 34 -8.80 13.46 -12.28
C SER A 34 -9.73 12.84 -11.25
N SER A 35 -9.34 12.83 -9.99
CA SER A 35 -10.13 12.16 -8.99
C SER A 35 -10.12 12.93 -7.69
N GLU A 36 -11.16 12.81 -6.92
CA GLU A 36 -11.25 13.48 -5.63
C GLU A 36 -10.87 12.56 -4.48
N ASN A 37 -10.74 11.30 -4.73
CA ASN A 37 -10.48 10.35 -3.66
C ASN A 37 -9.32 9.42 -3.93
N GLU A 38 -8.51 9.73 -4.92
CA GLU A 38 -7.34 8.91 -5.22
C GLU A 38 -6.07 9.67 -4.92
N TYR A 39 -5.20 9.04 -4.19
CA TYR A 39 -3.93 9.62 -3.80
C TYR A 39 -2.82 8.69 -4.23
N THR A 40 -1.71 9.24 -4.62
CA THR A 40 -0.59 8.43 -5.07
C THR A 40 0.66 8.77 -4.28
N LYS A 41 1.46 7.76 -4.03
CA LYS A 41 2.74 7.94 -3.39
C LYS A 41 3.77 7.16 -4.18
N THR A 42 4.90 7.77 -4.43
CA THR A 42 5.94 7.18 -5.25
C THR A 42 7.02 6.60 -4.36
N TYR A 43 7.45 5.41 -4.68
CA TYR A 43 8.53 4.75 -3.97
C TYR A 43 9.65 4.41 -4.93
N SER A 44 10.89 4.66 -4.49
CA SER A 44 12.05 4.26 -5.25
C SER A 44 12.65 3.08 -4.53
N LEU A 45 12.61 1.93 -5.13
CA LEU A 45 13.06 0.70 -4.49
C LEU A 45 14.36 0.22 -5.09
N TRP A 46 15.22 -0.30 -4.26
CA TRP A 46 16.50 -0.82 -4.71
C TRP A 46 16.27 -2.07 -5.51
N LYS A 47 16.96 -2.16 -6.64
CA LYS A 47 16.84 -3.28 -7.49
C LYS A 47 18.23 -3.68 -7.90
N TYR A 48 18.36 -4.86 -8.47
CA TYR A 48 19.63 -5.46 -8.78
C TYR A 48 20.63 -4.51 -9.40
N HIS A 49 20.26 -3.72 -10.33
CA HIS A 49 21.16 -2.79 -10.98
C HIS A 49 20.72 -1.35 -10.82
N GLY A 50 20.21 -1.01 -9.69
CA GLY A 50 19.77 0.36 -9.46
C GLY A 50 18.44 0.41 -8.76
N HIS A 51 17.64 1.39 -9.11
CA HIS A 51 16.34 1.57 -8.47
C HIS A 51 15.23 1.43 -9.48
N THR A 52 14.10 1.03 -9.01
CA THR A 52 12.89 1.05 -9.82
C THR A 52 11.86 1.91 -9.10
N THR A 53 11.03 2.58 -9.84
CA THR A 53 9.99 3.45 -9.30
C THR A 53 8.66 2.73 -9.31
N ILE A 54 8.01 2.71 -8.17
CA ILE A 54 6.72 2.08 -8.02
C ILE A 54 5.74 3.14 -7.52
N TYR A 55 4.55 3.14 -8.09
CA TYR A 55 3.50 4.07 -7.67
C TYR A 55 2.44 3.31 -6.91
N ALA A 56 2.17 3.75 -5.70
CA ALA A 56 1.08 3.19 -4.93
C ALA A 56 -0.10 4.14 -5.03
N VAL A 57 -1.25 3.63 -5.41
CA VAL A 57 -2.46 4.43 -5.53
C VAL A 57 -3.43 3.98 -4.45
N PHE A 58 -3.80 4.90 -3.61
CA PHE A 58 -4.73 4.66 -2.52
C PHE A 58 -6.05 5.30 -2.89
N THR A 59 -7.07 4.48 -3.03
CA THR A 59 -8.42 4.97 -3.31
C THR A 59 -9.21 4.88 -2.03
N VAL A 60 -9.73 6.00 -1.58
CA VAL A 60 -10.43 6.09 -0.30
C VAL A 60 -11.91 6.31 -0.58
N ASP A 61 -12.75 5.43 -0.09
CA ASP A 61 -14.19 5.56 -0.34
C ASP A 61 -14.85 6.43 0.73
N GLU A 62 -16.16 6.53 0.68
CA GLU A 62 -16.90 7.39 1.58
C GLU A 62 -16.79 6.97 3.03
N ASP A 63 -16.49 5.72 3.27
CA ASP A 63 -16.36 5.20 4.63
C ASP A 63 -14.91 5.18 5.07
N TYR A 64 -14.04 5.81 4.31
CA TYR A 64 -12.60 5.84 4.59
C TYR A 64 -11.94 4.49 4.48
N GLN A 65 -12.56 3.57 3.74
CA GLN A 65 -11.92 2.31 3.42
C GLN A 65 -10.95 2.55 2.26
N ILE A 66 -9.81 1.92 2.34
CA ILE A 66 -8.74 2.15 1.39
C ILE A 66 -8.54 0.93 0.50
N ASP A 67 -8.52 1.17 -0.81
CA ASP A 67 -8.04 0.18 -1.76
C ASP A 67 -6.67 0.61 -2.20
N ILE A 68 -5.71 -0.28 -2.20
CA ILE A 68 -4.34 0.03 -2.54
C ILE A 68 -3.93 -0.77 -3.76
N ASP A 69 -3.51 -0.07 -4.79
CA ASP A 69 -3.01 -0.69 -6.00
C ASP A 69 -1.60 -0.21 -6.26
N VAL A 70 -0.79 -1.06 -6.84
CA VAL A 70 0.62 -0.77 -7.06
C VAL A 70 0.94 -0.90 -8.54
N TYR A 71 1.60 0.10 -9.09
CA TYR A 71 1.89 0.16 -10.52
C TYR A 71 3.37 0.43 -10.76
N THR A 72 3.84 -0.07 -11.90
CA THR A 72 5.20 0.26 -12.35
C THR A 72 5.20 1.64 -12.97
N GLU A 73 6.37 2.15 -13.27
CA GLU A 73 6.45 3.48 -13.87
C GLU A 73 5.85 3.54 -15.27
N ASN A 74 5.61 2.41 -15.90
CA ASN A 74 4.93 2.39 -17.18
C ASN A 74 3.42 2.39 -17.04
N GLY A 75 2.93 2.36 -15.81
CA GLY A 75 1.50 2.36 -15.58
C GLY A 75 0.87 0.98 -15.55
N ASN A 76 1.68 -0.07 -15.61
CA ASN A 76 1.17 -1.43 -15.56
C ASN A 76 1.11 -1.91 -14.13
N THR A 77 0.18 -2.79 -13.83
CA THR A 77 0.09 -3.40 -12.52
C THR A 77 1.43 -4.07 -12.17
N TYR A 78 1.91 -3.82 -10.97
CA TYR A 78 3.15 -4.42 -10.52
C TYR A 78 2.87 -5.85 -10.05
N GLY A 79 2.94 -6.79 -11.00
CA GLY A 79 2.52 -8.17 -10.74
C GLY A 79 3.27 -8.86 -9.63
N LEU A 80 4.56 -8.59 -9.47
CA LEU A 80 5.33 -9.22 -8.41
C LEU A 80 4.73 -8.96 -7.03
N PHE A 81 4.20 -7.78 -6.83
CA PHE A 81 3.59 -7.42 -5.56
C PHE A 81 2.45 -8.37 -5.21
N TYR A 82 1.72 -8.83 -6.22
CA TYR A 82 0.54 -9.66 -5.99
C TYR A 82 0.85 -11.15 -6.03
N HIS A 83 1.96 -11.54 -6.64
CA HIS A 83 2.21 -12.95 -6.88
C HIS A 83 3.51 -13.48 -6.28
N SER A 84 4.40 -12.63 -5.84
CA SER A 84 5.72 -13.07 -5.41
C SER A 84 6.14 -12.39 -4.12
N ILE A 85 5.39 -12.65 -3.08
CA ILE A 85 5.59 -11.98 -1.80
C ILE A 85 7.00 -12.23 -1.22
N ASN A 86 7.64 -13.31 -1.64
CA ASN A 86 8.95 -13.63 -1.09
C ASN A 86 10.10 -12.87 -1.72
N GLU A 87 9.84 -12.13 -2.79
CA GLU A 87 10.89 -11.35 -3.42
C GLU A 87 11.35 -10.22 -2.50
N PRO A 88 12.65 -10.02 -2.36
CA PRO A 88 13.13 -8.96 -1.47
C PRO A 88 12.58 -7.58 -1.78
N ILE A 89 12.41 -7.27 -3.06
CA ILE A 89 11.88 -5.97 -3.44
C ILE A 89 10.43 -5.83 -3.01
N VAL A 90 9.68 -6.93 -3.03
CA VAL A 90 8.29 -6.92 -2.59
C VAL A 90 8.24 -6.77 -1.08
N GLN A 91 9.14 -7.43 -0.36
CA GLN A 91 9.20 -7.29 1.09
C GLN A 91 9.52 -5.85 1.48
N GLU A 92 10.41 -5.22 0.75
CA GLU A 92 10.75 -3.84 0.99
C GLU A 92 9.55 -2.93 0.76
N LEU A 93 8.84 -3.14 -0.34
CA LEU A 93 7.66 -2.35 -0.64
C LEU A 93 6.57 -2.54 0.39
N LEU A 94 6.34 -3.78 0.81
CA LEU A 94 5.35 -4.06 1.83
C LEU A 94 5.68 -3.34 3.13
N THR A 95 6.94 -3.35 3.52
CA THR A 95 7.37 -2.67 4.73
C THR A 95 7.08 -1.19 4.64
N LYS A 96 7.36 -0.59 3.49
CA LYS A 96 7.12 0.84 3.29
C LYS A 96 5.63 1.16 3.29
N LEU A 97 4.82 0.31 2.68
CA LEU A 97 3.39 0.54 2.66
C LEU A 97 2.77 0.39 4.05
N LEU A 98 3.21 -0.61 4.79
CA LEU A 98 2.72 -0.80 6.15
C LEU A 98 3.14 0.37 7.04
N ASP A 99 4.32 0.89 6.82
CA ASP A 99 4.81 2.02 7.59
C ASP A 99 3.98 3.27 7.33
N ILE A 100 3.63 3.53 6.07
CA ILE A 100 2.82 4.70 5.78
C ILE A 100 1.39 4.53 6.31
N LEU A 101 0.86 3.32 6.27
CA LEU A 101 -0.46 3.07 6.84
C LEU A 101 -0.45 3.32 8.34
N LYS A 102 0.61 2.93 8.99
CA LYS A 102 0.74 3.17 10.42
C LYS A 102 0.83 4.67 10.71
N THR A 103 1.58 5.40 9.89
CA THR A 103 1.71 6.84 10.03
C THR A 103 0.36 7.54 9.87
N LEU A 104 -0.47 7.02 8.98
CA LEU A 104 -1.80 7.57 8.76
C LEU A 104 -2.83 7.06 9.75
N ASN A 105 -2.37 6.28 10.71
CA ASN A 105 -3.25 5.71 11.72
C ASN A 105 -4.31 4.78 11.10
N ALA A 106 -4.01 4.22 9.94
CA ALA A 106 -4.92 3.28 9.31
C ALA A 106 -4.89 1.96 10.05
N HIS A 107 -5.99 1.26 10.03
CA HIS A 107 -6.07 -0.03 10.70
C HIS A 107 -6.88 -0.99 9.86
N THR A 108 -6.66 -2.26 10.08
CA THR A 108 -7.39 -3.28 9.34
C THR A 108 -8.74 -3.54 9.97
N VAL A 109 -9.66 -3.93 9.13
CA VAL A 109 -10.97 -4.38 9.59
C VAL A 109 -11.17 -5.79 9.06
N THR A 110 -11.93 -6.55 9.80
CA THR A 110 -12.24 -7.90 9.41
C THR A 110 -13.36 -7.89 8.43
N SER A 111 -13.03 -7.86 7.22
CA SER A 111 -14.08 -7.75 6.22
C SER A 111 -14.44 -9.04 5.61
N LYS A 112 -13.64 -10.04 5.79
CA LYS A 112 -14.01 -11.22 5.22
C LYS A 112 -14.53 -11.99 6.23
N GLY A 113 -15.42 -11.79 6.50
CA GLY A 113 -16.06 -12.48 7.42
C GLY A 113 -15.60 -12.62 8.76
N GLU A 114 -15.50 -12.32 8.80
CA GLU A 114 -15.49 -12.37 9.66
C GLU A 114 -15.85 -12.25 10.58
N LYS A 115 -16.03 -12.37 11.06
CA LYS A 115 -16.37 -12.36 11.84
C LYS A 115 -16.21 -12.48 12.75
N ASN A 116 -16.23 -12.39 13.31
CA ASN A 116 -16.13 -12.42 14.16
C ASN A 116 -16.13 -12.55 14.88
N GLU A 117 -16.11 -12.60 15.19
CA GLU A 117 -16.07 -12.60 15.73
C GLU A 117 -16.16 -12.64 16.03
#